data_e852539e7976b39f885973fa700555e6
#
_entry.id   e852539e7976b39f885973fa700555e6
#
_cell.length_a   1.000
_cell.length_b   1.000
_cell.length_c   1.000
_cell.angle_alpha   90.00
_cell.angle_beta   90.00
_cell.angle_gamma   90.00
#
_symmetry.space_group_name_H-M   'P 1'
#
loop_
_entity.id
_entity.type
_entity.pdbx_description
1 polymer ?
#
loop_
_entity_poly.entity_id
_entity_poly.type
_entity_poly.pdbx_seq_one_letter_code
_entity_poly.pdbx_strand_id
1 'polypeptide(L)'
;MRQLCIILCLAAAPAWAGWTSVAEATGTRTYADPATIKRHGDVAAMWWVRDYQDFQRMVEVGYFSHKTLAEYDCRQMRSRGLSTSLHEGHMGEGKAIYADETAHDWEEIVPETEGEALWKVACG
;
A
#
# COMPACT_ATOMS: atom_id res chain seq x y z
N MET A 1 15.35 -44.41 24.61
CA MET A 1 15.60 -43.08 23.99
C MET A 1 14.29 -42.55 23.46
N ARG A 2 13.82 -41.45 24.07
CA ARG A 2 12.64 -40.76 23.56
C ARG A 2 13.10 -39.71 22.57
N GLN A 3 12.73 -39.86 21.31
CA GLN A 3 12.88 -38.79 20.33
C GLN A 3 11.78 -37.77 20.56
N LEU A 4 12.20 -36.55 20.91
CA LEU A 4 11.29 -35.42 20.99
C LEU A 4 11.04 -34.92 19.55
N CYS A 5 9.89 -35.26 18.98
CA CYS A 5 9.45 -34.57 17.75
C CYS A 5 9.02 -33.18 18.09
N ILE A 6 9.85 -32.18 17.83
CA ILE A 6 9.47 -30.79 17.88
C ILE A 6 8.66 -30.54 16.61
N ILE A 7 7.33 -30.52 16.75
CA ILE A 7 6.45 -30.07 15.68
C ILE A 7 6.58 -28.55 15.65
N LEU A 8 7.37 -28.05 14.70
CA LEU A 8 7.42 -26.63 14.41
C LEU A 8 6.10 -26.27 13.72
N CYS A 9 5.12 -25.77 14.48
CA CYS A 9 3.94 -25.15 13.91
C CYS A 9 4.35 -23.85 13.24
N LEU A 10 4.63 -23.92 11.93
CA LEU A 10 4.73 -22.73 11.10
C LEU A 10 3.32 -22.17 10.98
N ALA A 11 3.03 -21.11 11.75
CA ALA A 11 1.81 -20.36 11.55
C ALA A 11 1.88 -19.71 10.17
N ALA A 12 0.97 -20.10 9.27
CA ALA A 12 0.86 -19.47 7.96
C ALA A 12 0.51 -18.01 8.16
N ALA A 13 1.35 -17.08 7.68
CA ALA A 13 1.08 -15.66 7.70
C ALA A 13 -0.13 -15.35 6.79
N PRO A 14 -1.04 -14.41 7.18
CA PRO A 14 -2.11 -13.97 6.30
C PRO A 14 -1.56 -13.43 4.97
N ALA A 15 -2.36 -13.46 3.90
CA ALA A 15 -1.96 -12.99 2.58
C ALA A 15 -1.55 -11.50 2.56
N TRP A 16 -1.98 -10.72 3.55
CA TRP A 16 -1.65 -9.29 3.73
C TRP A 16 -0.65 -9.03 4.85
N ALA A 17 0.16 -10.02 5.23
CA ALA A 17 1.07 -9.94 6.39
C ALA A 17 2.15 -8.84 6.29
N GLY A 18 2.45 -8.31 5.11
CA GLY A 18 3.37 -7.19 4.92
C GLY A 18 2.73 -5.82 5.10
N TRP A 19 1.41 -5.76 5.17
CA TRP A 19 0.67 -4.49 5.23
C TRP A 19 0.54 -3.97 6.66
N THR A 20 0.93 -2.71 6.85
CA THR A 20 0.83 -1.99 8.13
C THR A 20 -0.17 -0.85 7.97
N SER A 21 -1.17 -0.79 8.84
CA SER A 21 -2.14 0.31 8.84
C SER A 21 -1.46 1.63 9.19
N VAL A 22 -1.65 2.65 8.36
CA VAL A 22 -1.02 3.97 8.54
C VAL A 22 -2.03 5.09 8.66
N ALA A 23 -3.24 4.92 8.16
CA ALA A 23 -4.28 5.94 8.23
C ALA A 23 -5.67 5.31 8.16
N GLU A 24 -6.63 5.96 8.81
CA GLU A 24 -8.05 5.61 8.76
C GLU A 24 -8.86 6.86 8.49
N ALA A 25 -9.90 6.69 7.67
CA ALA A 25 -10.93 7.69 7.46
C ALA A 25 -12.28 6.97 7.38
N THR A 26 -13.38 7.71 7.33
CA THR A 26 -14.71 7.09 7.21
C THR A 26 -14.80 6.24 5.96
N GLY A 27 -14.96 4.93 6.14
CA GLY A 27 -15.12 3.98 5.05
C GLY A 27 -13.84 3.57 4.33
N THR A 28 -12.66 4.08 4.75
CA THR A 28 -11.38 3.72 4.15
C THR A 28 -10.32 3.42 5.20
N ARG A 29 -9.40 2.54 4.84
CA ARG A 29 -8.22 2.24 5.65
C ARG A 29 -7.01 2.12 4.72
N THR A 30 -5.93 2.79 5.07
CA THR A 30 -4.72 2.83 4.23
C THR A 30 -3.60 2.06 4.90
N TYR A 31 -2.92 1.24 4.10
CA TYR A 31 -1.84 0.37 4.55
C TYR A 31 -0.60 0.62 3.70
N ALA A 32 0.56 0.59 4.35
CA ALA A 32 1.85 0.59 3.67
C ALA A 32 2.53 -0.77 3.82
N ASP A 33 3.38 -1.11 2.86
CA ASP A 33 4.25 -2.28 2.98
C ASP A 33 5.71 -1.83 3.10
N PRO A 34 6.22 -1.65 4.35
CA PRO A 34 7.58 -1.18 4.57
C PRO A 34 8.66 -2.12 4.01
N ALA A 35 8.35 -3.41 3.86
CA ALA A 35 9.29 -4.37 3.28
C ALA A 35 9.59 -4.09 1.80
N THR A 36 8.74 -3.32 1.12
CA THR A 36 8.93 -2.96 -0.29
C THR A 36 9.73 -1.69 -0.49
N ILE A 37 10.11 -0.99 0.57
CA ILE A 37 10.84 0.27 0.47
C ILE A 37 12.17 0.07 -0.27
N LYS A 38 12.35 0.84 -1.35
CA LYS A 38 13.60 0.93 -2.09
C LYS A 38 14.08 2.37 -2.09
N ARG A 39 15.26 2.59 -1.54
CA ARG A 39 15.83 3.92 -1.39
C ARG A 39 16.89 4.19 -2.46
N HIS A 40 16.79 5.32 -3.13
CA HIS A 40 17.78 5.87 -4.04
C HIS A 40 18.07 7.32 -3.66
N GLY A 41 19.14 7.55 -2.90
CA GLY A 41 19.45 8.89 -2.39
C GLY A 41 18.31 9.42 -1.51
N ASP A 42 17.74 10.55 -1.90
CA ASP A 42 16.65 11.19 -1.17
C ASP A 42 15.26 10.74 -1.59
N VAL A 43 15.16 9.75 -2.47
CA VAL A 43 13.88 9.22 -2.96
C VAL A 43 13.66 7.80 -2.45
N ALA A 44 12.49 7.55 -1.92
CA ALA A 44 12.07 6.21 -1.47
C ALA A 44 10.83 5.76 -2.24
N ALA A 45 10.87 4.56 -2.80
CA ALA A 45 9.70 3.94 -3.43
C ALA A 45 9.07 2.94 -2.45
N MET A 46 7.74 2.87 -2.45
CA MET A 46 7.01 1.97 -1.56
C MET A 46 5.64 1.65 -2.13
N TRP A 47 5.20 0.40 -1.94
CA TRP A 47 3.83 0.01 -2.22
C TRP A 47 2.90 0.35 -1.07
N TRP A 48 1.69 0.79 -1.39
CA TRP A 48 0.63 1.03 -0.43
C TRP A 48 -0.74 0.67 -1.02
N VAL A 49 -1.72 0.46 -0.14
CA VAL A 49 -3.08 0.06 -0.48
C VAL A 49 -4.06 0.94 0.29
N ARG A 50 -5.09 1.44 -0.42
CA ARG A 50 -6.30 1.98 0.21
C ARG A 50 -7.39 0.94 0.07
N ASP A 51 -7.92 0.51 1.19
CA ASP A 51 -8.99 -0.48 1.26
C ASP A 51 -10.31 0.21 1.60
N TYR A 52 -11.35 -0.15 0.88
CA TYR A 52 -12.68 0.45 1.04
C TYR A 52 -13.61 -0.52 1.75
N GLN A 53 -14.33 -0.04 2.75
CA GLN A 53 -15.35 -0.82 3.44
C GLN A 53 -16.49 -1.18 2.49
N ASP A 54 -16.92 -0.21 1.67
CA ASP A 54 -18.01 -0.37 0.74
C ASP A 54 -17.52 -0.44 -0.70
N PHE A 55 -18.29 -1.11 -1.53
CA PHE A 55 -18.04 -1.25 -2.95
C PHE A 55 -17.94 0.12 -3.63
N GLN A 56 -16.88 0.33 -4.40
CA GLN A 56 -16.65 1.54 -5.17
C GLN A 56 -16.95 1.29 -6.64
N ARG A 57 -17.35 2.32 -7.36
CA ARG A 57 -17.61 2.23 -8.79
C ARG A 57 -16.74 3.18 -9.60
N MET A 58 -16.19 2.64 -10.69
CA MET A 58 -15.61 3.43 -11.76
C MET A 58 -16.34 3.05 -13.05
N VAL A 59 -17.23 3.95 -13.53
CA VAL A 59 -18.12 3.70 -14.67
C VAL A 59 -19.02 2.47 -14.39
N GLU A 60 -18.80 1.34 -15.09
CA GLU A 60 -19.60 0.12 -14.97
C GLU A 60 -18.88 -0.99 -14.19
N VAL A 61 -17.67 -0.73 -13.69
CA VAL A 61 -16.88 -1.70 -12.95
C VAL A 61 -16.73 -1.29 -11.49
N GLY A 62 -16.61 -2.27 -10.63
CA GLY A 62 -16.52 -2.04 -9.20
C GLY A 62 -15.26 -2.61 -8.58
N TYR A 63 -14.83 -2.01 -7.49
CA TYR A 63 -13.61 -2.39 -6.79
C TYR A 63 -13.74 -2.17 -5.28
N PHE A 64 -12.88 -2.86 -4.51
CA PHE A 64 -12.78 -2.71 -3.05
C PHE A 64 -11.41 -2.20 -2.60
N SER A 65 -10.45 -2.12 -3.48
CA SER A 65 -9.13 -1.60 -3.10
C SER A 65 -8.41 -0.95 -4.26
N HIS A 66 -7.47 -0.09 -3.89
CA HIS A 66 -6.63 0.71 -4.75
C HIS A 66 -5.19 0.48 -4.32
N LYS A 67 -4.35 -0.07 -5.20
CA LYS A 67 -2.95 -0.42 -4.91
C LYS A 67 -2.02 0.47 -5.72
N THR A 68 -1.06 1.09 -5.06
CA THR A 68 -0.16 2.05 -5.70
C THR A 68 1.29 1.80 -5.32
N LEU A 69 2.17 1.85 -6.32
CA LEU A 69 3.59 2.07 -6.13
C LEU A 69 3.84 3.57 -6.26
N ALA A 70 4.39 4.18 -5.23
CA ALA A 70 4.69 5.60 -5.22
C ALA A 70 6.15 5.87 -4.86
N GLU A 71 6.65 7.01 -5.32
CA GLU A 71 7.92 7.55 -4.88
C GLU A 71 7.69 8.74 -3.96
N TYR A 72 8.54 8.85 -2.95
CA TYR A 72 8.51 9.89 -1.93
C TYR A 72 9.84 10.62 -1.91
N ASP A 73 9.80 11.95 -2.00
CA ASP A 73 10.99 12.79 -1.86
C ASP A 73 11.19 13.06 -0.36
N CYS A 74 12.26 12.50 0.21
CA CYS A 74 12.51 12.57 1.64
C CYS A 74 13.15 13.90 2.07
N ARG A 75 13.60 14.75 1.14
CA ARG A 75 14.08 16.11 1.43
C ARG A 75 12.95 17.13 1.41
N GLN A 76 11.98 16.92 0.51
CA GLN A 76 10.80 17.76 0.36
C GLN A 76 9.58 16.89 0.52
N MET A 77 8.59 17.34 1.26
CA MET A 77 7.38 16.57 1.49
C MET A 77 6.53 16.55 0.22
N ARG A 78 6.88 15.67 -0.71
CA ARG A 78 6.17 15.47 -1.97
C ARG A 78 6.25 14.01 -2.42
N SER A 79 5.31 13.62 -3.25
CA SER A 79 5.21 12.25 -3.78
C SER A 79 4.74 12.23 -5.22
N ARG A 80 4.90 11.08 -5.87
CA ARG A 80 4.31 10.80 -7.18
C ARG A 80 3.96 9.32 -7.30
N GLY A 81 2.83 9.04 -7.97
CA GLY A 81 2.47 7.67 -8.32
C GLY A 81 3.25 7.19 -9.53
N LEU A 82 3.69 5.94 -9.48
CA LEU A 82 4.35 5.26 -10.61
C LEU A 82 3.46 4.21 -11.23
N SER A 83 2.65 3.55 -10.43
CA SER A 83 1.76 2.47 -10.87
C SER A 83 0.56 2.42 -9.94
N THR A 84 -0.62 2.34 -10.51
CA THR A 84 -1.87 2.24 -9.77
C THR A 84 -2.75 1.18 -10.38
N SER A 85 -3.38 0.37 -9.53
CA SER A 85 -4.38 -0.60 -9.97
C SER A 85 -5.58 -0.62 -9.02
N LEU A 86 -6.77 -0.82 -9.61
CA LEU A 86 -8.02 -1.01 -8.86
C LEU A 86 -8.36 -2.50 -8.88
N HIS A 87 -8.70 -3.06 -7.73
CA HIS A 87 -8.93 -4.49 -7.56
C HIS A 87 -10.35 -4.81 -7.10
N GLU A 88 -10.91 -5.90 -7.62
CA GLU A 88 -12.23 -6.38 -7.21
C GLU A 88 -12.29 -6.77 -5.74
N GLY A 89 -11.19 -7.24 -5.17
CA GLY A 89 -11.10 -7.66 -3.78
C GLY A 89 -10.51 -6.59 -2.87
N HIS A 90 -10.53 -6.89 -1.58
CA HIS A 90 -9.87 -6.08 -0.56
C HIS A 90 -8.35 -6.26 -0.61
N MET A 91 -7.62 -5.31 -0.06
CA MET A 91 -6.17 -5.39 0.17
C MET A 91 -5.35 -5.60 -1.11
N GLY A 92 -5.79 -5.08 -2.25
CA GLY A 92 -5.10 -5.22 -3.52
C GLY A 92 -5.18 -6.62 -4.11
N GLU A 93 -6.13 -7.43 -3.66
CA GLU A 93 -6.33 -8.78 -4.13
C GLU A 93 -7.46 -8.88 -5.17
N GLY A 94 -7.53 -10.02 -5.82
CA GLY A 94 -8.50 -10.25 -6.86
C GLY A 94 -8.08 -9.59 -8.19
N LYS A 95 -8.98 -9.67 -9.16
CA LYS A 95 -8.71 -9.16 -10.50
C LYS A 95 -8.51 -7.65 -10.49
N ALA A 96 -7.46 -7.20 -11.18
CA ALA A 96 -7.27 -5.78 -11.47
C ALA A 96 -8.24 -5.38 -12.60
N ILE A 97 -9.17 -4.50 -12.29
CA ILE A 97 -10.17 -4.01 -13.27
C ILE A 97 -9.71 -2.76 -14.00
N TYR A 98 -8.66 -2.13 -13.50
CA TYR A 98 -8.02 -0.95 -14.08
C TYR A 98 -6.56 -0.93 -13.62
N ALA A 99 -5.68 -0.50 -14.52
CA ALA A 99 -4.28 -0.30 -14.20
C ALA A 99 -3.74 0.89 -15.00
N ASP A 100 -2.93 1.72 -14.33
CA ASP A 100 -2.20 2.83 -14.92
C ASP A 100 -0.75 2.74 -14.46
N GLU A 101 0.16 2.54 -15.41
CA GLU A 101 1.60 2.46 -15.14
C GLU A 101 2.36 3.71 -15.59
N THR A 102 1.64 4.82 -15.75
CA THR A 102 2.23 6.11 -16.10
C THR A 102 2.77 6.80 -14.85
N ALA A 103 4.02 7.20 -14.89
CA ALA A 103 4.59 8.02 -13.81
C ALA A 103 3.97 9.43 -13.85
N HIS A 104 3.45 9.86 -12.71
CA HIS A 104 2.85 11.17 -12.55
C HIS A 104 3.89 12.21 -12.13
N ASP A 105 3.53 13.47 -12.25
CA ASP A 105 4.35 14.58 -11.75
C ASP A 105 4.44 14.57 -10.23
N TRP A 106 5.52 15.14 -9.70
CA TRP A 106 5.64 15.34 -8.27
C TRP A 106 4.58 16.29 -7.75
N GLU A 107 3.93 15.90 -6.65
CA GLU A 107 2.91 16.71 -5.97
C GLU A 107 3.31 16.94 -4.53
N GLU A 108 3.08 18.15 -4.04
CA GLU A 108 3.28 18.47 -2.63
C GLU A 108 2.28 17.70 -1.77
N ILE A 109 2.77 17.13 -0.67
CA ILE A 109 1.94 16.42 0.31
C ILE A 109 1.38 17.44 1.30
N VAL A 110 0.07 17.43 1.46
CA VAL A 110 -0.60 18.27 2.47
C VAL A 110 -0.32 17.69 3.86
N PRO A 111 0.13 18.51 4.82
CA PRO A 111 0.31 18.06 6.20
C PRO A 111 -0.96 17.51 6.83
N GLU A 112 -0.80 16.53 7.73
CA GLU A 112 -1.88 15.87 8.46
C GLU A 112 -2.86 15.09 7.57
N THR A 113 -2.34 14.53 6.48
CA THR A 113 -3.10 13.68 5.55
C THR A 113 -2.53 12.26 5.52
N GLU A 114 -3.27 11.39 4.85
CA GLU A 114 -2.81 10.04 4.49
C GLU A 114 -1.44 10.07 3.77
N GLY A 115 -1.26 11.04 2.86
CA GLY A 115 -0.01 11.20 2.13
C GLY A 115 1.19 11.45 3.03
N GLU A 116 1.02 12.27 4.07
CA GLU A 116 2.09 12.50 5.05
C GLU A 116 2.39 11.23 5.86
N ALA A 117 1.35 10.49 6.28
CA ALA A 117 1.54 9.24 7.00
C ALA A 117 2.35 8.22 6.17
N LEU A 118 2.04 8.10 4.88
CA LEU A 118 2.79 7.25 3.96
C LEU A 118 4.23 7.74 3.77
N TRP A 119 4.43 9.04 3.61
CA TRP A 119 5.74 9.66 3.47
C TRP A 119 6.63 9.38 4.67
N LYS A 120 6.09 9.47 5.88
CA LYS A 120 6.83 9.16 7.12
C LYS A 120 7.27 7.72 7.18
N VAL A 121 6.45 6.78 6.72
CA VAL A 121 6.83 5.37 6.66
C VAL A 121 7.92 5.16 5.62
N ALA A 122 7.76 5.68 4.42
CA ALA A 122 8.71 5.50 3.32
C ALA A 122 10.08 6.13 3.62
N CYS A 123 10.10 7.29 4.24
CA CYS A 123 11.32 8.07 4.50
C CYS A 123 11.91 7.85 5.90
N GLY A 124 11.15 7.22 6.76
CA GLY A 124 11.36 6.86 8.15
C GLY A 124 12.67 6.68 8.68
#